data_b77c9d29d47db6c9bdf8d221255fdd51
#
_entry.id   b77c9d29d47db6c9bdf8d221255fdd51
#
_cell.length_a   1.000
_cell.length_b   1.000
_cell.length_c   1.000
_cell.angle_alpha   90.00
_cell.angle_beta   90.00
_cell.angle_gamma   90.00
#
_symmetry.space_group_name_H-M   'P 1'
#
loop_
_entity.id
_entity.type
_entity.pdbx_description
1 polymer ?
#
loop_
_entity_poly.entity_id
_entity_poly.type
_entity_poly.pdbx_seq_one_letter_code
_entity_poly.pdbx_strand_id
1 'polypeptide(L)'
;IYPGSLSLLIGAAMHPLCTPVIDEGSNVVDSGHAIIHPRIETELESANSTDFSLIFAGAGGCDPYCSLCGELYMDAFGSGGFAGKGLIDPKALLRCTAGRFPDGRILSHDALEGAYLRGAYMSDAEFSDAFPDKPLAYFKRQNRWIRGDWQNARWIFARELSDIDRFRLFDSLRRSLVAPLTFIAILCGFFMSAPGLALAAWAALLALLSSLFLSLIDRSLSRREHVRLKRHTRLLTGAGGAIVRTFMRLWLLPFEAWVSAAAI
;
A
#
# COMPACT_ATOMS: atom_id res chain seq x y z
N ILE A 1 -18.56 4.98 2.75
CA ILE A 1 -18.20 5.94 3.83
C ILE A 1 -19.12 5.66 5.00
N TYR A 2 -18.56 5.38 6.16
CA TYR A 2 -19.36 5.14 7.36
C TYR A 2 -19.92 6.44 7.94
N PRO A 3 -21.11 6.40 8.58
CA PRO A 3 -21.73 7.57 9.19
C PRO A 3 -20.78 8.23 10.20
N GLY A 4 -20.67 9.56 10.14
CA GLY A 4 -19.80 10.33 11.02
C GLY A 4 -18.35 10.50 10.54
N SER A 5 -17.81 9.62 9.69
CA SER A 5 -16.42 9.70 9.24
C SER A 5 -16.07 11.01 8.55
N LEU A 6 -16.99 11.55 7.72
CA LEU A 6 -16.76 12.84 7.07
C LEU A 6 -16.68 14.00 8.08
N SER A 7 -17.53 14.00 9.10
CA SER A 7 -17.51 15.02 10.16
C SER A 7 -16.20 14.99 10.95
N LEU A 8 -15.68 13.79 11.22
CA LEU A 8 -14.39 13.60 11.89
C LEU A 8 -13.24 14.15 11.03
N LEU A 9 -13.20 13.83 9.74
CA LEU A 9 -12.18 14.34 8.81
C LEU A 9 -12.22 15.86 8.71
N ILE A 10 -13.42 16.46 8.61
CA ILE A 10 -13.59 17.93 8.60
C ILE A 10 -13.12 18.53 9.91
N GLY A 11 -13.50 17.94 11.05
CA GLY A 11 -13.05 18.40 12.36
C GLY A 11 -11.54 18.40 12.52
N ALA A 12 -10.87 17.34 12.04
CA ALA A 12 -9.42 17.26 12.01
C ALA A 12 -8.79 18.33 11.08
N ALA A 13 -9.34 18.52 9.88
CA ALA A 13 -8.86 19.52 8.92
C ALA A 13 -8.99 20.96 9.45
N MET A 14 -10.01 21.23 10.26
CA MET A 14 -10.22 22.54 10.87
C MET A 14 -9.39 22.76 12.13
N HIS A 15 -8.68 21.75 12.61
CA HIS A 15 -7.84 21.89 13.79
C HIS A 15 -6.63 22.79 13.48
N PRO A 16 -6.27 23.78 14.32
CA PRO A 16 -5.17 24.71 14.03
C PRO A 16 -3.83 24.05 13.73
N LEU A 17 -3.51 22.93 14.37
CA LEU A 17 -2.27 22.18 14.12
C LEU A 17 -2.26 21.43 12.78
N CYS A 18 -3.43 21.23 12.16
CA CYS A 18 -3.55 20.61 10.85
C CYS A 18 -3.55 21.63 9.70
N THR A 19 -3.63 22.94 10.00
CA THR A 19 -3.59 23.98 8.97
C THR A 19 -2.29 23.89 8.18
N PRO A 20 -2.35 23.69 6.84
CA PRO A 20 -1.14 23.51 6.05
C PRO A 20 -0.35 24.81 5.93
N VAL A 21 0.94 24.75 6.22
CA VAL A 21 1.91 25.82 5.97
C VAL A 21 2.78 25.40 4.80
N ILE A 22 2.75 26.17 3.73
CA ILE A 22 3.47 25.85 2.48
C ILE A 22 4.78 26.64 2.47
N ASP A 23 5.90 25.94 2.29
CA ASP A 23 7.19 26.57 2.06
C ASP A 23 7.20 27.31 0.71
N GLU A 24 7.56 28.59 0.73
CA GLU A 24 7.52 29.44 -0.47
C GLU A 24 8.56 29.10 -1.51
N GLY A 25 9.69 28.53 -1.07
CA GLY A 25 10.79 28.17 -1.97
C GLY A 25 10.53 26.88 -2.74
N SER A 26 10.02 25.86 -2.05
CA SER A 26 9.78 24.53 -2.63
C SER A 26 8.33 24.32 -3.10
N ASN A 27 7.36 25.12 -2.60
CA ASN A 27 5.93 24.89 -2.74
C ASN A 27 5.51 23.46 -2.30
N VAL A 28 6.01 23.02 -1.16
CA VAL A 28 5.64 21.77 -0.48
C VAL A 28 5.06 22.14 0.88
N VAL A 29 4.14 21.35 1.41
CA VAL A 29 3.63 21.55 2.77
C VAL A 29 4.70 21.15 3.77
N ASP A 30 5.25 22.12 4.49
CA ASP A 30 6.30 21.94 5.50
C ASP A 30 5.72 21.52 6.86
N SER A 31 4.64 22.17 7.30
CA SER A 31 3.97 21.83 8.55
C SER A 31 2.45 21.85 8.40
N GLY A 32 1.75 21.26 9.35
CA GLY A 32 0.34 20.92 9.18
C GLY A 32 0.12 19.84 8.13
N HIS A 33 -1.08 19.72 7.60
CA HIS A 33 -1.45 18.67 6.64
C HIS A 33 -2.51 19.21 5.67
N ALA A 34 -2.27 19.12 4.38
CA ALA A 34 -3.24 19.48 3.36
C ALA A 34 -4.09 18.29 2.89
N ILE A 35 -3.71 17.08 3.29
CA ILE A 35 -4.49 15.85 3.10
C ILE A 35 -4.75 15.22 4.45
N ILE A 36 -6.02 14.85 4.70
CA ILE A 36 -6.39 14.00 5.84
C ILE A 36 -7.15 12.81 5.29
N HIS A 37 -6.60 11.61 5.48
CA HIS A 37 -7.19 10.40 4.95
C HIS A 37 -7.66 9.45 6.06
N PRO A 38 -8.79 8.74 5.83
CA PRO A 38 -9.35 7.81 6.79
C PRO A 38 -8.63 6.45 6.71
N ARG A 39 -8.97 5.58 7.65
CA ARG A 39 -8.74 4.16 7.52
C ARG A 39 -9.57 3.60 6.37
N ILE A 40 -8.92 2.92 5.42
CA ILE A 40 -9.58 2.29 4.28
C ILE A 40 -9.61 0.78 4.51
N GLU A 41 -10.77 0.25 4.81
CA GLU A 41 -10.96 -1.18 5.02
C GLU A 41 -11.55 -1.86 3.78
N THR A 42 -11.30 -3.16 3.66
CA THR A 42 -11.95 -3.97 2.63
C THR A 42 -13.36 -4.33 3.08
N GLU A 43 -14.32 -4.09 2.22
CA GLU A 43 -15.72 -4.46 2.44
C GLU A 43 -15.87 -5.99 2.59
N LEU A 44 -16.50 -6.42 3.68
CA LEU A 44 -16.63 -7.83 4.02
C LEU A 44 -17.44 -8.63 2.99
N GLU A 45 -18.46 -8.03 2.40
CA GLU A 45 -19.31 -8.69 1.40
C GLU A 45 -18.47 -9.00 0.14
N SER A 46 -17.76 -8.04 -0.39
CA SER A 46 -16.89 -8.22 -1.55
C SER A 46 -15.71 -9.15 -1.26
N ALA A 47 -15.14 -9.10 -0.05
CA ALA A 47 -14.08 -10.01 0.38
C ALA A 47 -14.52 -11.47 0.47
N ASN A 48 -15.82 -11.72 0.69
CA ASN A 48 -16.39 -13.07 0.80
C ASN A 48 -17.16 -13.51 -0.46
N SER A 49 -17.14 -12.73 -1.54
CA SER A 49 -17.94 -13.00 -2.74
C SER A 49 -17.45 -14.22 -3.53
N THR A 50 -16.14 -14.48 -3.54
CA THR A 50 -15.51 -15.60 -4.22
C THR A 50 -14.38 -16.22 -3.40
N ASP A 51 -13.96 -17.45 -3.73
CA ASP A 51 -12.79 -18.09 -3.08
C ASP A 51 -11.50 -17.29 -3.33
N PHE A 52 -11.39 -16.65 -4.49
CA PHE A 52 -10.27 -15.78 -4.81
C PHE A 52 -10.24 -14.55 -3.87
N SER A 53 -11.34 -13.83 -3.77
CA SER A 53 -11.41 -12.66 -2.89
C SER A 53 -11.20 -13.06 -1.42
N LEU A 54 -11.77 -14.17 -0.99
CA LEU A 54 -11.57 -14.71 0.36
C LEU A 54 -10.10 -14.95 0.71
N ILE A 55 -9.33 -15.46 -0.25
CA ILE A 55 -7.90 -15.74 -0.06
C ILE A 55 -7.07 -14.45 -0.12
N PHE A 56 -7.33 -13.59 -1.11
CA PHE A 56 -6.46 -12.45 -1.42
C PHE A 56 -6.84 -11.15 -0.72
N ALA A 57 -8.09 -10.95 -0.30
CA ALA A 57 -8.49 -9.75 0.42
C ALA A 57 -7.77 -9.62 1.79
N GLY A 58 -7.40 -10.74 2.39
CA GLY A 58 -6.64 -10.74 3.63
C GLY A 58 -7.44 -10.21 4.83
N ALA A 59 -6.72 -9.67 5.82
CA ALA A 59 -7.30 -9.13 7.05
C ALA A 59 -7.21 -7.59 7.12
N GLY A 60 -6.80 -6.92 6.04
CA GLY A 60 -6.51 -5.49 6.05
C GLY A 60 -7.05 -4.75 4.83
N GLY A 61 -7.02 -3.44 4.91
CA GLY A 61 -7.40 -2.53 3.84
C GLY A 61 -6.40 -2.46 2.69
N CYS A 62 -6.54 -1.43 1.86
CA CYS A 62 -5.70 -1.24 0.67
C CYS A 62 -4.28 -0.79 1.00
N ASP A 63 -4.06 -0.19 2.18
CA ASP A 63 -2.77 0.33 2.61
C ASP A 63 -2.16 -0.59 3.68
N PRO A 64 -1.00 -1.20 3.41
CA PRO A 64 -0.34 -2.10 4.37
C PRO A 64 0.28 -1.37 5.57
N TYR A 65 0.45 -0.06 5.52
CA TYR A 65 1.04 0.75 6.59
C TYR A 65 0.02 1.29 7.58
N CYS A 66 -1.26 1.31 7.21
CA CYS A 66 -2.36 1.76 8.05
C CYS A 66 -2.86 0.63 8.95
N SER A 67 -3.14 0.97 10.20
CA SER A 67 -3.70 0.07 11.21
C SER A 67 -4.87 0.73 11.94
N LEU A 68 -5.53 -0.03 12.83
CA LEU A 68 -6.56 0.52 13.72
C LEU A 68 -6.06 1.64 14.63
N CYS A 69 -4.76 1.65 14.95
CA CYS A 69 -4.18 2.54 15.97
C CYS A 69 -3.39 3.70 15.37
N GLY A 70 -2.90 3.58 14.13
CA GLY A 70 -2.06 4.59 13.52
C GLY A 70 -1.53 4.19 12.14
N GLU A 71 -0.73 5.05 11.56
CA GLU A 71 -0.03 4.82 10.30
C GLU A 71 1.48 4.98 10.56
N LEU A 72 2.25 3.96 10.15
CA LEU A 72 3.65 3.83 10.50
C LEU A 72 4.51 5.06 10.17
N TYR A 73 4.33 5.63 8.98
CA TYR A 73 5.13 6.79 8.55
C TYR A 73 4.69 8.07 9.25
N MET A 74 3.39 8.26 9.48
CA MET A 74 2.88 9.39 10.23
C MET A 74 3.37 9.37 11.67
N ASP A 75 3.31 8.19 12.32
CA ASP A 75 3.73 8.04 13.71
C ASP A 75 5.25 8.26 13.88
N ALA A 76 6.05 7.81 12.90
CA ALA A 76 7.51 7.92 12.97
C ALA A 76 8.06 9.24 12.43
N PHE A 77 7.44 9.85 11.43
CA PHE A 77 7.98 10.99 10.66
C PHE A 77 7.03 12.17 10.53
N GLY A 78 5.82 12.08 11.08
CA GLY A 78 4.81 13.15 11.02
C GLY A 78 4.25 13.42 9.63
N SER A 79 4.39 12.46 8.69
CA SER A 79 3.82 12.53 7.34
C SER A 79 3.39 11.14 6.90
N GLY A 80 2.10 10.94 6.71
CA GLY A 80 1.49 9.69 6.28
C GLY A 80 1.47 9.50 4.77
N GLY A 81 1.12 8.28 4.34
CA GLY A 81 0.84 7.96 2.96
C GLY A 81 -0.50 8.55 2.50
N PHE A 82 -0.79 8.42 1.20
CA PHE A 82 -2.11 8.75 0.66
C PHE A 82 -2.49 7.73 -0.41
N ALA A 83 -3.69 7.19 -0.29
CA ALA A 83 -4.22 6.14 -1.18
C ALA A 83 -5.43 6.63 -2.01
N GLY A 84 -5.46 7.93 -2.33
CA GLY A 84 -6.45 8.54 -3.21
C GLY A 84 -7.84 8.75 -2.60
N LYS A 85 -8.00 8.57 -1.29
CA LYS A 85 -9.28 8.75 -0.60
C LYS A 85 -9.09 9.55 0.68
N GLY A 86 -9.71 10.70 0.78
CA GLY A 86 -9.60 11.58 1.94
C GLY A 86 -10.15 12.97 1.68
N LEU A 87 -9.90 13.85 2.63
CA LEU A 87 -10.17 15.27 2.51
C LEU A 87 -8.88 15.98 2.07
N ILE A 88 -8.98 16.82 1.07
CA ILE A 88 -7.85 17.56 0.51
C ILE A 88 -8.15 19.06 0.57
N ASP A 89 -7.18 19.87 1.00
CA ASP A 89 -7.26 21.33 0.89
C ASP A 89 -7.05 21.75 -0.57
N PRO A 90 -8.06 22.31 -1.24
CA PRO A 90 -7.96 22.62 -2.67
C PRO A 90 -6.99 23.77 -2.95
N LYS A 91 -6.77 24.69 -2.02
CA LYS A 91 -5.82 25.80 -2.20
C LYS A 91 -4.39 25.30 -2.13
N ALA A 92 -4.10 24.46 -1.14
CA ALA A 92 -2.80 23.81 -1.02
C ALA A 92 -2.53 22.89 -2.22
N LEU A 93 -3.52 22.09 -2.65
CA LEU A 93 -3.41 21.23 -3.82
C LEU A 93 -3.00 22.04 -5.05
N LEU A 94 -3.75 23.08 -5.39
CA LEU A 94 -3.45 23.92 -6.56
C LEU A 94 -2.07 24.57 -6.46
N ARG A 95 -1.68 25.09 -5.29
CA ARG A 95 -0.39 25.75 -5.10
C ARG A 95 0.79 24.79 -5.19
N CYS A 96 0.68 23.60 -4.58
CA CYS A 96 1.78 22.65 -4.51
C CYS A 96 1.94 21.81 -5.78
N THR A 97 0.87 21.59 -6.55
CA THR A 97 0.91 20.65 -7.69
C THR A 97 0.82 21.30 -9.06
N ALA A 98 0.44 22.59 -9.16
CA ALA A 98 0.27 23.29 -10.44
C ALA A 98 1.56 23.24 -11.29
N GLY A 99 1.42 22.72 -12.52
CA GLY A 99 2.53 22.61 -13.47
C GLY A 99 3.60 21.57 -13.15
N ARG A 100 3.48 20.84 -12.04
CA ARG A 100 4.46 19.81 -11.64
C ARG A 100 4.20 18.46 -12.27
N PHE A 101 2.93 18.12 -12.43
CA PHE A 101 2.51 16.84 -13.00
C PHE A 101 2.14 17.02 -14.46
N PRO A 102 2.74 16.24 -15.37
CA PRO A 102 2.39 16.32 -16.79
C PRO A 102 0.99 15.77 -17.03
N ASP A 103 0.13 16.56 -17.66
CA ASP A 103 -1.24 16.19 -17.96
C ASP A 103 -1.34 14.88 -18.74
N GLY A 104 -2.21 13.98 -18.30
CA GLY A 104 -2.53 12.73 -18.96
C GLY A 104 -1.39 11.69 -19.01
N ARG A 105 -0.26 11.92 -18.33
CA ARG A 105 0.90 11.00 -18.34
C ARG A 105 1.09 10.18 -17.06
N ILE A 106 0.37 10.50 -16.01
CA ILE A 106 0.46 9.81 -14.71
C ILE A 106 -0.89 9.16 -14.43
N LEU A 107 -0.88 7.84 -14.25
CA LEU A 107 -2.08 7.05 -13.98
C LEU A 107 -2.52 7.08 -12.52
N SER A 108 -1.57 7.32 -11.60
CA SER A 108 -1.82 7.41 -10.16
C SER A 108 -0.90 8.45 -9.57
N HIS A 109 -1.45 9.58 -9.12
CA HIS A 109 -0.70 10.66 -8.47
C HIS A 109 -0.82 10.64 -6.95
N ASP A 110 -1.57 9.70 -6.39
CA ASP A 110 -1.87 9.65 -4.96
C ASP A 110 -0.60 9.76 -4.09
N ALA A 111 0.44 8.99 -4.44
CA ALA A 111 1.70 9.01 -3.70
C ALA A 111 2.44 10.35 -3.81
N LEU A 112 2.34 11.03 -4.96
CA LEU A 112 2.92 12.37 -5.16
C LEU A 112 2.12 13.42 -4.40
N GLU A 113 0.80 13.37 -4.49
CA GLU A 113 -0.07 14.26 -3.72
C GLU A 113 0.22 14.14 -2.22
N GLY A 114 0.30 12.89 -1.71
CA GLY A 114 0.69 12.64 -0.32
C GLY A 114 2.02 13.23 0.07
N ALA A 115 3.02 13.19 -0.83
CA ALA A 115 4.35 13.74 -0.61
C ALA A 115 4.37 15.28 -0.62
N TYR A 116 3.71 15.92 -1.60
CA TYR A 116 3.67 17.39 -1.70
C TYR A 116 2.74 18.05 -0.70
N LEU A 117 1.67 17.38 -0.30
CA LEU A 117 0.61 17.92 0.55
C LEU A 117 0.68 17.45 2.00
N ARG A 118 1.65 16.61 2.33
CA ARG A 118 1.88 16.08 3.67
C ARG A 118 0.61 15.42 4.26
N GLY A 119 0.39 14.16 3.90
CA GLY A 119 -0.77 13.40 4.35
C GLY A 119 -0.81 13.20 5.86
N ALA A 120 -2.03 13.24 6.44
CA ALA A 120 -2.31 12.82 7.80
C ALA A 120 -3.29 11.67 7.81
N TYR A 121 -3.07 10.70 8.68
CA TYR A 121 -3.96 9.56 8.88
C TYR A 121 -4.87 9.76 10.07
N MET A 122 -6.15 9.46 9.89
CA MET A 122 -7.16 9.50 10.95
C MET A 122 -7.79 8.13 11.14
N SER A 123 -7.38 7.41 12.16
CA SER A 123 -7.84 6.04 12.44
C SER A 123 -9.32 5.93 12.78
N ASP A 124 -9.90 6.99 13.37
CA ASP A 124 -11.30 7.02 13.82
C ASP A 124 -12.29 7.23 12.66
N ALA A 125 -11.82 7.77 11.53
CA ALA A 125 -12.61 7.88 10.32
C ALA A 125 -12.41 6.63 9.46
N GLU A 126 -13.50 6.08 8.94
CA GLU A 126 -13.48 4.81 8.21
C GLU A 126 -14.20 4.88 6.88
N PHE A 127 -13.52 4.42 5.84
CA PHE A 127 -14.09 4.17 4.51
C PHE A 127 -13.95 2.70 4.17
N SER A 128 -14.90 2.15 3.45
CA SER A 128 -14.81 0.80 2.89
C SER A 128 -14.55 0.85 1.40
N ASP A 129 -13.80 -0.12 0.90
CA ASP A 129 -13.51 -0.31 -0.52
C ASP A 129 -13.78 -1.75 -0.92
N ALA A 130 -14.42 -1.94 -2.08
CA ALA A 130 -14.72 -3.27 -2.57
C ALA A 130 -13.45 -3.98 -3.06
N PHE A 131 -13.35 -5.26 -2.77
CA PHE A 131 -12.26 -6.10 -3.28
C PHE A 131 -12.67 -6.75 -4.61
N PRO A 132 -11.76 -6.84 -5.61
CA PRO A 132 -12.06 -7.52 -6.86
C PRO A 132 -12.43 -8.99 -6.65
N ASP A 133 -13.56 -9.41 -7.19
CA ASP A 133 -14.08 -10.79 -7.14
C ASP A 133 -13.34 -11.74 -8.08
N LYS A 134 -12.72 -11.20 -9.16
CA LYS A 134 -12.05 -11.96 -10.22
C LYS A 134 -10.55 -11.73 -10.25
N PRO A 135 -9.73 -12.79 -10.42
CA PRO A 135 -8.28 -12.67 -10.53
C PRO A 135 -7.84 -11.67 -11.60
N LEU A 136 -8.47 -11.68 -12.78
CA LEU A 136 -8.13 -10.79 -13.87
C LEU A 136 -8.36 -9.31 -13.53
N ALA A 137 -9.44 -8.98 -12.81
CA ALA A 137 -9.72 -7.62 -12.34
C ALA A 137 -8.67 -7.17 -11.32
N TYR A 138 -8.30 -8.05 -10.40
CA TYR A 138 -7.25 -7.82 -9.42
C TYR A 138 -5.90 -7.52 -10.11
N PHE A 139 -5.46 -8.36 -11.03
CA PHE A 139 -4.17 -8.17 -11.72
C PHE A 139 -4.17 -6.96 -12.66
N LYS A 140 -5.29 -6.62 -13.30
CA LYS A 140 -5.42 -5.36 -14.05
C LYS A 140 -5.25 -4.12 -13.14
N ARG A 141 -5.81 -4.18 -11.93
CA ARG A 141 -5.63 -3.13 -10.92
C ARG A 141 -4.18 -3.02 -10.49
N GLN A 142 -3.51 -4.14 -10.21
CA GLN A 142 -2.09 -4.18 -9.87
C GLN A 142 -1.21 -3.61 -10.99
N ASN A 143 -1.43 -4.02 -12.25
CA ASN A 143 -0.70 -3.49 -13.40
C ASN A 143 -0.83 -1.97 -13.51
N ARG A 144 -2.05 -1.42 -13.32
CA ARG A 144 -2.28 0.03 -13.35
C ARG A 144 -1.51 0.75 -12.24
N TRP A 145 -1.50 0.21 -11.02
CA TRP A 145 -0.78 0.80 -9.90
C TRP A 145 0.73 0.77 -10.11
N ILE A 146 1.27 -0.38 -10.47
CA ILE A 146 2.70 -0.53 -10.79
C ILE A 146 3.12 0.46 -11.88
N ARG A 147 2.34 0.56 -12.95
CA ARG A 147 2.62 1.52 -14.03
C ARG A 147 2.61 2.96 -13.52
N GLY A 148 1.64 3.33 -12.69
CA GLY A 148 1.59 4.65 -12.04
C GLY A 148 2.83 4.90 -11.17
N ASP A 149 3.25 3.93 -10.37
CA ASP A 149 4.47 4.04 -9.55
C ASP A 149 5.71 4.29 -10.42
N TRP A 150 5.87 3.55 -11.52
CA TRP A 150 7.01 3.75 -12.44
C TRP A 150 6.96 5.09 -13.19
N GLN A 151 5.78 5.61 -13.49
CA GLN A 151 5.63 6.95 -14.03
C GLN A 151 6.07 8.02 -13.02
N ASN A 152 5.97 7.74 -11.73
CA ASN A 152 6.41 8.59 -10.64
C ASN A 152 7.91 8.47 -10.32
N ALA A 153 8.65 7.56 -10.95
CA ALA A 153 10.05 7.24 -10.61
C ALA A 153 10.99 8.45 -10.59
N ARG A 154 10.78 9.44 -11.46
CA ARG A 154 11.62 10.65 -11.54
C ARG A 154 11.60 11.48 -10.25
N TRP A 155 10.50 11.46 -9.50
CA TRP A 155 10.35 12.23 -8.25
C TRP A 155 11.15 11.65 -7.08
N ILE A 156 11.70 10.44 -7.20
CA ILE A 156 12.67 9.91 -6.23
C ILE A 156 13.90 10.84 -6.11
N PHE A 157 14.21 11.57 -7.17
CA PHE A 157 15.34 12.52 -7.22
C PHE A 157 14.91 13.98 -7.00
N ALA A 158 13.64 14.24 -6.70
CA ALA A 158 13.13 15.58 -6.43
C ALA A 158 13.68 16.09 -5.09
N ARG A 159 14.47 17.16 -5.16
CA ARG A 159 15.18 17.71 -3.98
C ARG A 159 14.26 18.43 -3.00
N GLU A 160 13.13 18.88 -3.48
CA GLU A 160 12.09 19.54 -2.69
C GLU A 160 11.31 18.59 -1.79
N LEU A 161 11.31 17.28 -2.10
CA LEU A 161 10.65 16.26 -1.28
C LEU A 161 11.57 15.80 -0.14
N SER A 162 10.97 15.46 0.99
CA SER A 162 11.66 14.87 2.12
C SER A 162 12.31 13.52 1.75
N ASP A 163 13.35 13.12 2.48
CA ASP A 163 14.01 11.83 2.25
C ASP A 163 13.05 10.65 2.46
N ILE A 164 12.10 10.78 3.38
CA ILE A 164 11.10 9.74 3.63
C ILE A 164 10.08 9.63 2.50
N ASP A 165 9.66 10.74 1.88
CA ASP A 165 8.76 10.72 0.74
C ASP A 165 9.45 10.10 -0.48
N ARG A 166 10.70 10.47 -0.73
CA ARG A 166 11.53 9.86 -1.77
C ARG A 166 11.74 8.37 -1.54
N PHE A 167 11.96 7.96 -0.28
CA PHE A 167 12.06 6.54 0.09
C PHE A 167 10.74 5.80 -0.18
N ARG A 168 9.58 6.38 0.16
CA ARG A 168 8.27 5.76 -0.12
C ARG A 168 8.04 5.53 -1.62
N LEU A 169 8.38 6.51 -2.46
CA LEU A 169 8.32 6.36 -3.91
C LEU A 169 9.26 5.23 -4.39
N PHE A 170 10.50 5.21 -3.90
CA PHE A 170 11.45 4.13 -4.21
C PHE A 170 10.95 2.76 -3.74
N ASP A 171 10.38 2.67 -2.54
CA ASP A 171 9.87 1.41 -1.98
C ASP A 171 8.72 0.83 -2.82
N SER A 172 7.85 1.67 -3.39
CA SER A 172 6.81 1.24 -4.33
C SER A 172 7.41 0.56 -5.56
N LEU A 173 8.48 1.13 -6.14
CA LEU A 173 9.21 0.52 -7.27
C LEU A 173 9.87 -0.80 -6.85
N ARG A 174 10.58 -0.81 -5.72
CA ARG A 174 11.22 -2.01 -5.19
C ARG A 174 10.22 -3.16 -5.02
N ARG A 175 9.04 -2.88 -4.47
CA ARG A 175 7.99 -3.89 -4.27
C ARG A 175 7.50 -4.48 -5.58
N SER A 176 7.37 -3.69 -6.63
CA SER A 176 6.94 -4.17 -7.95
C SER A 176 7.95 -5.11 -8.62
N LEU A 177 9.23 -5.01 -8.25
CA LEU A 177 10.31 -5.86 -8.78
C LEU A 177 10.42 -7.22 -8.06
N VAL A 178 9.79 -7.41 -6.91
CA VAL A 178 9.94 -8.65 -6.12
C VAL A 178 9.51 -9.88 -6.93
N ALA A 179 8.32 -9.88 -7.53
CA ALA A 179 7.84 -11.03 -8.29
C ALA A 179 8.68 -11.32 -9.56
N PRO A 180 9.01 -10.32 -10.42
CA PRO A 180 9.87 -10.55 -11.58
C PRO A 180 11.26 -11.09 -11.21
N LEU A 181 11.92 -10.46 -10.22
CA LEU A 181 13.27 -10.87 -9.81
C LEU A 181 13.28 -12.25 -9.16
N THR A 182 12.26 -12.57 -8.34
CA THR A 182 12.11 -13.91 -7.75
C THR A 182 11.92 -14.96 -8.84
N PHE A 183 11.10 -14.69 -9.84
CA PHE A 183 10.88 -15.61 -10.96
C PHE A 183 12.15 -15.79 -11.80
N ILE A 184 12.85 -14.72 -12.12
CA ILE A 184 14.14 -14.77 -12.84
C ILE A 184 15.19 -15.55 -12.03
N ALA A 185 15.27 -15.30 -10.71
CA ALA A 185 16.21 -16.02 -9.85
C ALA A 185 15.96 -17.54 -9.86
N ILE A 186 14.69 -17.96 -9.82
CA ILE A 186 14.32 -19.37 -9.94
C ILE A 186 14.76 -19.94 -11.29
N LEU A 187 14.46 -19.24 -12.40
CA LEU A 187 14.85 -19.69 -13.74
C LEU A 187 16.37 -19.78 -13.89
N CYS A 188 17.10 -18.74 -13.49
CA CYS A 188 18.56 -18.75 -13.56
C CYS A 188 19.18 -19.86 -12.69
N GLY A 189 18.56 -20.17 -11.55
CA GLY A 189 19.00 -21.25 -10.68
C GLY A 189 19.08 -22.60 -11.37
N PHE A 190 18.19 -22.90 -12.34
CA PHE A 190 18.22 -24.13 -13.09
C PHE A 190 19.45 -24.27 -14.04
N PHE A 191 20.06 -23.16 -14.42
CA PHE A 191 21.24 -23.13 -15.30
C PHE A 191 22.55 -22.96 -14.52
N MET A 192 22.50 -22.87 -13.23
CA MET A 192 23.67 -22.68 -12.35
C MET A 192 24.14 -24.02 -11.77
N SER A 193 25.37 -24.04 -11.24
CA SER A 193 25.88 -25.16 -10.43
C SER A 193 24.97 -25.41 -9.21
N ALA A 194 25.07 -26.61 -8.62
CA ALA A 194 24.25 -26.97 -7.46
C ALA A 194 24.27 -25.94 -6.29
N PRO A 195 25.38 -25.29 -5.94
CA PRO A 195 25.38 -24.20 -4.95
C PRO A 195 24.60 -22.95 -5.40
N GLY A 196 24.67 -22.58 -6.68
CA GLY A 196 23.94 -21.45 -7.25
C GLY A 196 22.44 -21.71 -7.28
N LEU A 197 22.01 -22.91 -7.64
CA LEU A 197 20.61 -23.33 -7.59
C LEU A 197 20.09 -23.29 -6.14
N ALA A 198 20.87 -23.78 -5.18
CA ALA A 198 20.48 -23.72 -3.76
C ALA A 198 20.32 -22.28 -3.29
N LEU A 199 21.25 -21.37 -3.63
CA LEU A 199 21.16 -19.95 -3.26
C LEU A 199 19.92 -19.27 -3.87
N ALA A 200 19.64 -19.52 -5.15
CA ALA A 200 18.45 -18.98 -5.83
C ALA A 200 17.16 -19.51 -5.20
N ALA A 201 17.10 -20.80 -4.87
CA ALA A 201 15.97 -21.41 -4.19
C ALA A 201 15.75 -20.82 -2.79
N TRP A 202 16.80 -20.61 -2.01
CA TRP A 202 16.72 -19.98 -0.70
C TRP A 202 16.26 -18.53 -0.80
N ALA A 203 16.79 -17.73 -1.75
CA ALA A 203 16.35 -16.35 -1.94
C ALA A 203 14.87 -16.27 -2.32
N ALA A 204 14.42 -17.11 -3.24
CA ALA A 204 13.01 -17.21 -3.62
C ALA A 204 12.12 -17.63 -2.43
N LEU A 205 12.56 -18.62 -1.66
CA LEU A 205 11.84 -19.09 -0.49
C LEU A 205 11.72 -17.98 0.58
N LEU A 206 12.80 -17.26 0.85
CA LEU A 206 12.78 -16.13 1.80
C LEU A 206 11.84 -15.02 1.31
N ALA A 207 11.85 -14.67 0.05
CA ALA A 207 10.95 -13.67 -0.53
C ALA A 207 9.47 -14.07 -0.38
N LEU A 208 9.14 -15.32 -0.67
CA LEU A 208 7.78 -15.84 -0.58
C LEU A 208 7.30 -16.06 0.85
N LEU A 209 8.18 -16.52 1.73
CA LEU A 209 7.84 -16.82 3.12
C LEU A 209 7.95 -15.61 4.05
N SER A 210 8.51 -14.47 3.60
CA SER A 210 8.69 -13.28 4.45
C SER A 210 7.38 -12.84 5.11
N SER A 211 6.29 -12.79 4.37
CA SER A 211 4.96 -12.43 4.89
C SER A 211 4.41 -13.45 5.89
N LEU A 212 4.74 -14.74 5.71
CA LEU A 212 4.37 -15.80 6.66
C LEU A 212 5.16 -15.66 7.96
N PHE A 213 6.49 -15.45 7.87
CA PHE A 213 7.34 -15.23 9.05
C PHE A 213 6.88 -14.02 9.86
N LEU A 214 6.62 -12.89 9.20
CA LEU A 214 6.12 -11.69 9.87
C LEU A 214 4.78 -11.95 10.55
N SER A 215 3.86 -12.67 9.91
CA SER A 215 2.57 -13.05 10.51
C SER A 215 2.72 -13.98 11.71
N LEU A 216 3.71 -14.88 11.71
CA LEU A 216 4.00 -15.77 12.84
C LEU A 216 4.65 -15.00 14.00
N ILE A 217 5.57 -14.07 13.71
CA ILE A 217 6.17 -13.17 14.71
C ILE A 217 5.09 -12.30 15.35
N ASP A 218 4.26 -11.63 14.57
CA ASP A 218 3.15 -10.83 15.07
C ASP A 218 2.24 -11.66 15.98
N ARG A 219 1.89 -12.87 15.57
CA ARG A 219 1.10 -13.79 16.39
C ARG A 219 1.78 -14.17 17.70
N SER A 220 3.12 -14.35 17.72
CA SER A 220 3.86 -14.71 18.91
C SER A 220 4.04 -13.55 19.89
N LEU A 221 4.15 -12.33 19.36
CA LEU A 221 4.31 -11.11 20.15
C LEU A 221 2.96 -10.56 20.64
N SER A 222 1.90 -10.73 19.85
CA SER A 222 0.56 -10.27 20.23
C SER A 222 0.00 -11.16 21.34
N ARG A 223 -0.13 -10.63 22.56
CA ARG A 223 -0.93 -11.22 23.65
C ARG A 223 -2.41 -11.08 23.29
N ARG A 224 -2.90 -11.86 22.34
CA ARG A 224 -4.31 -11.82 21.97
C ARG A 224 -5.15 -12.46 23.07
N GLU A 225 -5.97 -11.67 23.72
CA GLU A 225 -7.21 -12.19 24.29
C GLU A 225 -7.97 -12.90 23.18
N HIS A 226 -8.37 -14.15 23.43
CA HIS A 226 -9.10 -14.97 22.47
C HIS A 226 -10.51 -14.39 22.29
N VAL A 227 -10.64 -13.35 21.45
CA VAL A 227 -11.94 -12.91 20.97
C VAL A 227 -12.47 -14.03 20.07
N ARG A 228 -13.40 -14.84 20.62
CA ARG A 228 -14.14 -15.82 19.82
C ARG A 228 -15.01 -15.03 18.84
N LEU A 229 -14.47 -14.70 17.67
CA LEU A 229 -15.24 -14.17 16.55
C LEU A 229 -16.36 -15.18 16.24
N LYS A 230 -17.61 -14.74 16.44
CA LYS A 230 -18.78 -15.52 16.03
C LYS A 230 -18.65 -15.86 14.56
N ARG A 231 -18.83 -17.12 14.23
CA ARG A 231 -18.55 -17.87 13.02
C ARG A 231 -19.26 -17.42 11.72
N HIS A 232 -19.59 -16.15 11.55
CA HIS A 232 -20.35 -15.68 10.38
C HIS A 232 -19.51 -15.14 9.21
N THR A 233 -18.18 -14.97 9.40
CA THR A 233 -17.27 -14.52 8.33
C THR A 233 -16.26 -15.63 8.04
N ARG A 234 -16.22 -16.11 6.81
CA ARG A 234 -15.22 -17.08 6.32
C ARG A 234 -13.91 -16.35 6.00
N LEU A 235 -13.40 -15.50 6.88
CA LEU A 235 -12.12 -14.85 6.66
C LEU A 235 -10.99 -15.86 6.89
N LEU A 236 -10.18 -16.10 5.87
CA LEU A 236 -8.92 -16.84 5.97
C LEU A 236 -7.86 -15.94 6.63
N THR A 237 -7.98 -15.74 7.94
CA THR A 237 -7.09 -14.91 8.74
C THR A 237 -6.07 -15.77 9.49
N GLY A 238 -5.01 -15.15 10.00
CA GLY A 238 -3.98 -15.81 10.79
C GLY A 238 -3.05 -16.72 9.98
N ALA A 239 -2.35 -17.65 10.66
CA ALA A 239 -1.33 -18.49 10.05
C ALA A 239 -1.86 -19.37 8.91
N GLY A 240 -3.06 -19.95 9.06
CA GLY A 240 -3.69 -20.76 8.00
C GLY A 240 -3.95 -19.95 6.74
N GLY A 241 -4.51 -18.74 6.86
CA GLY A 241 -4.70 -17.85 5.72
C GLY A 241 -3.39 -17.39 5.08
N ALA A 242 -2.35 -17.14 5.89
CA ALA A 242 -1.03 -16.79 5.38
C ALA A 242 -0.39 -17.94 4.57
N ILE A 243 -0.53 -19.17 5.03
CA ILE A 243 -0.05 -20.37 4.32
C ILE A 243 -0.76 -20.50 2.96
N VAL A 244 -2.09 -20.45 2.95
CA VAL A 244 -2.88 -20.57 1.70
C VAL A 244 -2.50 -19.46 0.72
N ARG A 245 -2.39 -18.22 1.17
CA ARG A 245 -1.94 -17.08 0.34
C ARG A 245 -0.53 -17.30 -0.22
N THR A 246 0.40 -17.81 0.58
CA THR A 246 1.77 -18.09 0.13
C THR A 246 1.78 -19.14 -0.99
N PHE A 247 1.03 -20.23 -0.84
CA PHE A 247 0.88 -21.24 -1.90
C PHE A 247 0.25 -20.67 -3.17
N MET A 248 -0.80 -19.88 -3.04
CA MET A 248 -1.44 -19.25 -4.20
C MET A 248 -0.53 -18.25 -4.90
N ARG A 249 0.24 -17.45 -4.15
CA ARG A 249 1.26 -16.56 -4.75
C ARG A 249 2.37 -17.32 -5.44
N LEU A 250 2.82 -18.44 -4.88
CA LEU A 250 3.81 -19.29 -5.54
C LEU A 250 3.27 -19.83 -6.87
N TRP A 251 2.02 -20.31 -6.89
CA TRP A 251 1.35 -20.76 -8.10
C TRP A 251 1.20 -19.67 -9.15
N LEU A 252 0.85 -18.46 -8.72
CA LEU A 252 0.61 -17.31 -9.58
C LEU A 252 1.89 -16.50 -9.88
N LEU A 253 3.05 -16.89 -9.32
CA LEU A 253 4.30 -16.14 -9.44
C LEU A 253 4.70 -15.83 -10.90
N PRO A 254 4.59 -16.74 -11.87
CA PRO A 254 4.91 -16.44 -13.28
C PRO A 254 3.98 -15.36 -13.84
N PHE A 255 2.71 -15.40 -13.45
CA PHE A 255 1.71 -14.44 -13.91
C PHE A 255 1.89 -13.07 -13.21
N GLU A 256 2.15 -13.04 -11.90
CA GLU A 256 2.50 -11.82 -11.17
C GLU A 256 3.76 -11.16 -11.74
N ALA A 257 4.78 -11.96 -12.04
CA ALA A 257 6.02 -11.49 -12.66
C ALA A 257 5.76 -10.88 -14.05
N TRP A 258 4.94 -11.53 -14.87
CA TRP A 258 4.52 -11.01 -16.17
C TRP A 258 3.75 -9.70 -16.06
N VAL A 259 2.75 -9.65 -15.18
CA VAL A 259 1.93 -8.44 -14.96
C VAL A 259 2.78 -7.27 -14.51
N SER A 260 3.73 -7.50 -13.60
CA SER A 260 4.65 -6.47 -13.11
C SER A 260 5.62 -6.02 -14.21
N ALA A 261 6.26 -6.96 -14.92
CA ALA A 261 7.18 -6.63 -16.01
C ALA A 261 6.50 -5.89 -17.17
N ALA A 262 5.24 -6.23 -17.47
CA ALA A 262 4.47 -5.55 -18.53
C ALA A 262 3.97 -4.14 -18.11
N ALA A 263 4.05 -3.81 -16.81
CA ALA A 263 3.67 -2.50 -16.29
C ALA A 263 4.85 -1.51 -16.25
N ILE A 264 6.08 -2.01 -16.17
CA ILE A 264 7.35 -1.27 -16.16
C ILE A 264 7.66 -0.73 -17.56
#